data_0e04c9aa802043d8afaa747031095595
#
_entry.id   0e04c9aa802043d8afaa747031095595
#
_cell.length_a   1.000
_cell.length_b   1.000
_cell.length_c   1.000
_cell.angle_alpha   90.00
_cell.angle_beta   90.00
_cell.angle_gamma   90.00
#
_symmetry.space_group_name_H-M   'P 1'
#
loop_
_entity.id
_entity.type
_entity.pdbx_description
1 polymer ?
#
loop_
_entity_poly.entity_id
_entity_poly.type
_entity_poly.pdbx_seq_one_letter_code
_entity_poly.pdbx_strand_id
1 'polypeptide(L)'
;MALKITAQIGTDKGITSEAYVRIADYQISKYGSANFRLELFQSEADVASPGAPGIYPGMGGGLARNQQIGDNLYVDLRIPSESIVYRTVSTPSQSVGESGSITYTNVETTISESVTYMIPDFTAVEEANIFEFGYAKLKEKVDEVFGTGSYQDC
;
A
#
# COMPACT_ATOMS: atom_id res chain seq x y z
N MET A 1 17.13 -12.89 -1.47
CA MET A 1 16.53 -12.09 -2.59
C MET A 1 16.76 -10.63 -2.27
N ALA A 2 17.27 -9.88 -3.23
CA ALA A 2 17.55 -8.46 -3.12
C ALA A 2 17.55 -7.82 -4.51
N LEU A 3 17.59 -6.50 -4.59
CA LEU A 3 17.71 -5.76 -5.84
C LEU A 3 18.95 -4.87 -5.80
N LYS A 4 19.71 -4.87 -6.90
CA LYS A 4 20.74 -3.89 -7.17
C LYS A 4 20.14 -2.79 -8.04
N ILE A 5 20.15 -1.56 -7.57
CA ILE A 5 19.64 -0.41 -8.32
C ILE A 5 20.77 0.15 -9.17
N THR A 6 20.54 0.22 -10.48
CA THR A 6 21.55 0.66 -11.46
C THR A 6 21.46 2.16 -11.78
N ALA A 7 20.41 2.84 -11.31
CA ALA A 7 20.28 4.28 -11.41
C ALA A 7 21.18 5.01 -10.39
N GLN A 8 21.53 6.25 -10.67
CA GLN A 8 22.27 7.08 -9.73
C GLN A 8 21.39 7.48 -8.54
N ILE A 9 21.85 7.16 -7.35
CA ILE A 9 21.16 7.45 -6.09
C ILE A 9 22.07 8.33 -5.23
N GLY A 10 21.53 9.46 -4.78
CA GLY A 10 22.17 10.29 -3.76
C GLY A 10 22.00 9.66 -2.38
N THR A 11 23.09 9.51 -1.65
CA THR A 11 23.11 8.98 -0.28
C THR A 11 23.81 9.96 0.63
N ASP A 12 23.73 9.76 1.93
CA ASP A 12 24.49 10.53 2.92
C ASP A 12 26.01 10.35 2.82
N LYS A 13 26.46 9.32 2.07
CA LYS A 13 27.86 9.05 1.77
C LYS A 13 28.31 9.45 0.35
N GLY A 14 27.40 10.03 -0.43
CA GLY A 14 27.67 10.43 -1.81
C GLY A 14 26.72 9.78 -2.81
N ILE A 15 27.08 9.84 -4.10
CA ILE A 15 26.28 9.26 -5.18
C ILE A 15 26.77 7.85 -5.45
N THR A 16 25.84 6.89 -5.56
CA THR A 16 26.11 5.53 -5.99
C THR A 16 25.21 5.13 -7.16
N SER A 17 25.71 4.26 -8.03
CA SER A 17 24.93 3.57 -9.08
C SER A 17 24.86 2.05 -8.82
N GLU A 18 25.20 1.61 -7.63
CA GLU A 18 25.26 0.22 -7.22
C GLU A 18 24.50 -0.02 -5.90
N ALA A 19 23.53 0.84 -5.60
CA ALA A 19 22.77 0.71 -4.38
C ALA A 19 22.09 -0.66 -4.32
N TYR A 20 22.16 -1.27 -3.15
CA TYR A 20 21.62 -2.58 -2.88
C TYR A 20 20.46 -2.47 -1.90
N VAL A 21 19.30 -2.99 -2.26
CA VAL A 21 18.11 -2.92 -1.42
C VAL A 21 17.55 -4.31 -1.15
N ARG A 22 17.18 -4.54 0.10
CA ARG A 22 16.48 -5.77 0.51
C ARG A 22 15.31 -5.45 1.43
N ILE A 23 14.36 -6.38 1.45
CA ILE A 23 13.29 -6.39 2.44
C ILE A 23 13.83 -7.07 3.70
N ALA A 24 13.89 -6.33 4.79
CA ALA A 24 14.38 -6.82 6.08
C ALA A 24 13.26 -7.44 6.92
N ASP A 25 12.06 -6.87 6.82
CA ASP A 25 10.92 -7.26 7.65
C ASP A 25 9.62 -6.84 6.97
N TYR A 26 8.49 -7.41 7.39
CA TYR A 26 7.18 -7.03 6.90
C TYR A 26 6.12 -7.10 7.98
N GLN A 27 5.07 -6.32 7.80
CA GLN A 27 3.89 -6.33 8.63
C GLN A 27 2.64 -6.29 7.76
N ILE A 28 1.72 -7.23 7.97
CA ILE A 28 0.42 -7.26 7.30
C ILE A 28 -0.66 -6.89 8.31
N SER A 29 -1.47 -5.90 7.94
CA SER A 29 -2.63 -5.51 8.70
C SER A 29 -3.86 -6.30 8.25
N LYS A 30 -4.64 -6.80 9.19
CA LYS A 30 -5.95 -7.42 8.92
C LYS A 30 -6.93 -6.49 8.18
N TYR A 31 -6.65 -5.20 8.14
CA TYR A 31 -7.47 -4.20 7.46
C TYR A 31 -7.11 -3.99 5.99
N GLY A 32 -6.20 -4.80 5.44
CA GLY A 32 -5.84 -4.79 4.03
C GLY A 32 -4.71 -3.84 3.68
N SER A 33 -3.64 -3.84 4.46
CA SER A 33 -2.39 -3.17 4.10
C SER A 33 -1.19 -4.03 4.43
N ALA A 34 -0.13 -3.91 3.64
CA ALA A 34 1.17 -4.47 3.92
C ALA A 34 2.21 -3.35 4.00
N ASN A 35 3.13 -3.49 4.95
CA ASN A 35 4.28 -2.62 5.10
C ASN A 35 5.54 -3.47 5.07
N PHE A 36 6.47 -3.16 4.17
CA PHE A 36 7.75 -3.80 4.04
C PHE A 36 8.84 -2.82 4.47
N ARG A 37 9.62 -3.19 5.46
CA ARG A 37 10.77 -2.42 5.88
C ARG A 37 11.94 -2.71 4.96
N LEU A 38 12.50 -1.65 4.37
CA LEU A 38 13.60 -1.73 3.42
C LEU A 38 14.92 -1.40 4.11
N GLU A 39 15.95 -2.15 3.76
CA GLU A 39 17.34 -1.82 4.08
C GLU A 39 18.05 -1.47 2.80
N LEU A 40 18.59 -0.25 2.77
CA LEU A 40 19.35 0.28 1.65
C LEU A 40 20.84 0.33 2.02
N PHE A 41 21.68 -0.22 1.14
CA PHE A 41 23.13 -0.18 1.26
C PHE A 41 23.72 0.54 0.07
N GLN A 42 24.89 1.12 0.22
CA GLN A 42 25.56 1.82 -0.85
C GLN A 42 26.05 0.87 -1.95
N SER A 43 26.37 -0.37 -1.57
CA SER A 43 26.74 -1.45 -2.47
C SER A 43 26.44 -2.82 -1.81
N GLU A 44 26.51 -3.91 -2.59
CA GLU A 44 26.42 -5.26 -2.07
C GLU A 44 27.56 -5.59 -1.08
N ALA A 45 28.72 -5.02 -1.28
CA ALA A 45 29.87 -5.21 -0.39
C ALA A 45 29.61 -4.69 1.04
N ASP A 46 28.77 -3.67 1.19
CA ASP A 46 28.39 -3.12 2.49
C ASP A 46 27.46 -4.07 3.28
N VAL A 47 26.73 -4.94 2.58
CA VAL A 47 25.90 -5.99 3.19
C VAL A 47 26.78 -7.10 3.77
N ALA A 48 27.87 -7.42 3.07
CA ALA A 48 28.78 -8.52 3.42
C ALA A 48 29.72 -8.17 4.58
N SER A 49 29.67 -6.97 5.12
CA SER A 49 30.39 -6.62 6.34
C SER A 49 29.63 -7.16 7.57
N PRO A 50 29.80 -8.45 7.92
CA PRO A 50 28.97 -9.12 8.94
C PRO A 50 29.52 -8.82 10.32
N GLY A 51 29.73 -7.63 10.63
CA GLY A 51 30.49 -7.41 11.85
C GLY A 51 29.92 -6.44 12.82
N ALA A 52 28.81 -5.89 12.50
CA ALA A 52 28.17 -5.04 13.48
C ALA A 52 26.84 -5.67 13.91
N PRO A 53 26.85 -6.61 14.84
CA PRO A 53 25.61 -7.01 15.50
C PRO A 53 25.04 -5.76 16.16
N GLY A 54 23.85 -5.33 15.69
CA GLY A 54 23.16 -4.19 16.25
C GLY A 54 23.35 -2.85 15.56
N ILE A 55 23.83 -2.79 14.33
CA ILE A 55 23.74 -1.56 13.55
C ILE A 55 22.29 -1.41 13.09
N TYR A 56 21.56 -0.61 13.84
CA TYR A 56 20.23 -0.15 13.45
C TYR A 56 20.34 0.76 12.22
N PRO A 57 19.34 0.73 11.31
CA PRO A 57 19.24 1.69 10.23
C PRO A 57 19.40 3.10 10.78
N GLY A 58 20.45 3.80 10.36
CA GLY A 58 20.75 5.15 10.84
C GLY A 58 21.95 5.32 11.77
N MET A 59 22.59 4.25 12.22
CA MET A 59 23.79 4.30 13.05
C MET A 59 25.05 3.85 12.29
N GLY A 60 25.44 4.57 11.27
CA GLY A 60 26.86 4.63 10.88
C GLY A 60 27.45 3.49 10.07
N GLY A 61 26.69 2.59 9.52
CA GLY A 61 27.26 1.39 8.91
C GLY A 61 27.03 1.18 7.41
N GLY A 62 27.15 2.18 6.55
CA GLY A 62 27.05 1.92 5.11
C GLY A 62 25.64 2.03 4.53
N LEU A 63 24.62 2.27 5.32
CA LEU A 63 23.26 2.46 4.86
C LEU A 63 23.15 3.74 4.02
N ALA A 64 22.81 3.56 2.75
CA ALA A 64 22.38 4.63 1.90
C ALA A 64 20.96 5.03 2.31
N ARG A 65 20.73 6.27 2.68
CA ARG A 65 19.39 6.82 2.84
C ARG A 65 18.98 7.46 1.54
N ASN A 66 17.94 6.92 0.95
CA ASN A 66 17.31 7.56 -0.19
C ASN A 66 15.89 7.98 0.16
N GLN A 67 15.65 9.28 0.19
CA GLN A 67 14.32 9.83 0.46
C GLN A 67 13.31 9.50 -0.65
N GLN A 68 13.76 9.12 -1.84
CA GLN A 68 12.88 8.81 -2.97
C GLN A 68 12.26 7.41 -2.86
N ILE A 69 13.03 6.40 -2.40
CA ILE A 69 12.49 5.05 -2.15
C ILE A 69 11.88 4.95 -0.75
N GLY A 70 12.50 5.63 0.23
CA GLY A 70 12.13 5.56 1.63
C GLY A 70 12.61 4.31 2.35
N ASP A 71 12.34 4.24 3.64
CA ASP A 71 12.68 3.10 4.51
C ASP A 71 11.57 2.05 4.55
N ASN A 72 10.39 2.39 4.05
CA ASN A 72 9.22 1.54 4.08
C ASN A 72 8.45 1.59 2.76
N LEU A 73 8.00 0.43 2.32
CA LEU A 73 7.12 0.27 1.18
C LEU A 73 5.73 -0.12 1.67
N TYR A 74 4.77 0.78 1.50
CA TYR A 74 3.38 0.55 1.84
C TYR A 74 2.60 0.09 0.63
N VAL A 75 1.83 -0.99 0.81
CA VAL A 75 0.97 -1.56 -0.24
C VAL A 75 -0.45 -1.66 0.29
N ASP A 76 -1.40 -1.10 -0.46
CA ASP A 76 -2.83 -1.28 -0.20
C ASP A 76 -3.28 -2.62 -0.81
N LEU A 77 -3.82 -3.49 0.05
CA LEU A 77 -4.31 -4.82 -0.30
C LEU A 77 -5.84 -4.86 -0.36
N ARG A 78 -6.49 -3.72 -0.52
CA ARG A 78 -7.95 -3.67 -0.58
C ARG A 78 -8.43 -3.59 -2.01
N ILE A 79 -9.53 -4.27 -2.27
CA ILE A 79 -10.25 -4.20 -3.54
C ILE A 79 -11.64 -3.59 -3.34
N PRO A 80 -12.20 -2.93 -4.37
CA PRO A 80 -13.56 -2.44 -4.32
C PRO A 80 -14.56 -3.60 -4.28
N SER A 81 -15.54 -3.47 -3.42
CA SER A 81 -16.69 -4.38 -3.34
C SER A 81 -17.97 -3.56 -3.37
N GLU A 82 -18.98 -4.08 -4.04
CA GLU A 82 -20.28 -3.42 -4.14
C GLU A 82 -21.31 -4.12 -3.26
N SER A 83 -22.14 -3.33 -2.63
CA SER A 83 -23.28 -3.81 -1.85
C SER A 83 -24.50 -2.96 -2.15
N ILE A 84 -25.65 -3.57 -2.13
CA ILE A 84 -26.92 -2.87 -2.21
C ILE A 84 -27.39 -2.59 -0.78
N VAL A 85 -27.52 -1.32 -0.46
CA VAL A 85 -28.04 -0.85 0.82
C VAL A 85 -29.48 -0.40 0.62
N TYR A 86 -30.37 -0.89 1.45
CA TYR A 86 -31.77 -0.51 1.47
C TYR A 86 -32.01 0.47 2.61
N ARG A 87 -32.65 1.59 2.28
CA ARG A 87 -33.11 2.53 3.31
C ARG A 87 -34.58 2.88 3.10
N THR A 88 -35.30 3.04 4.20
CA THR A 88 -36.68 3.51 4.18
C THR A 88 -36.69 5.04 4.27
N VAL A 89 -37.34 5.67 3.30
CA VAL A 89 -37.57 7.11 3.28
C VAL A 89 -39.04 7.37 3.54
N SER A 90 -39.32 8.17 4.55
CA SER A 90 -40.66 8.61 4.88
C SER A 90 -40.93 9.94 4.22
N THR A 91 -41.87 9.98 3.30
CA THR A 91 -42.29 11.23 2.59
C THR A 91 -43.66 11.62 3.04
N PRO A 92 -43.85 12.87 3.49
CA PRO A 92 -45.20 13.36 3.85
C PRO A 92 -46.07 13.43 2.62
N SER A 93 -47.26 12.87 2.71
CA SER A 93 -48.29 12.96 1.68
C SER A 93 -49.52 13.65 2.24
N GLN A 94 -50.09 14.51 1.45
CA GLN A 94 -51.30 15.24 1.80
C GLN A 94 -52.46 14.75 0.95
N SER A 95 -53.58 14.46 1.59
CA SER A 95 -54.82 14.14 0.91
C SER A 95 -55.95 15.13 1.35
N VAL A 96 -56.80 15.45 0.41
CA VAL A 96 -57.95 16.33 0.67
C VAL A 96 -59.21 15.49 0.55
N GLY A 97 -59.99 15.41 1.63
CA GLY A 97 -61.26 14.72 1.64
C GLY A 97 -62.38 15.48 0.97
N GLU A 98 -63.50 14.80 0.68
CA GLU A 98 -64.68 15.45 0.01
C GLU A 98 -65.26 16.59 0.80
N SER A 99 -65.08 16.65 2.10
CA SER A 99 -65.48 17.74 2.98
C SER A 99 -64.49 18.92 3.03
N GLY A 100 -63.39 18.90 2.22
CA GLY A 100 -62.31 19.85 2.28
C GLY A 100 -61.32 19.66 3.45
N SER A 101 -61.47 18.56 4.23
CA SER A 101 -60.54 18.22 5.30
C SER A 101 -59.17 17.73 4.69
N ILE A 102 -58.10 18.23 5.27
CA ILE A 102 -56.72 17.88 4.86
C ILE A 102 -56.19 16.84 5.82
N THR A 103 -55.76 15.71 5.27
CA THR A 103 -55.13 14.66 6.05
C THR A 103 -53.69 14.50 5.62
N TYR A 104 -52.77 14.46 6.59
CA TYR A 104 -51.34 14.23 6.36
C TYR A 104 -51.01 12.79 6.75
N THR A 105 -50.38 12.05 5.85
CA THR A 105 -49.89 10.73 6.08
C THR A 105 -48.46 10.63 5.63
N ASN A 106 -47.65 9.82 6.29
CA ASN A 106 -46.30 9.52 5.84
C ASN A 106 -46.36 8.26 4.96
N VAL A 107 -45.81 8.36 3.75
CA VAL A 107 -45.62 7.24 2.84
C VAL A 107 -44.20 6.77 2.98
N GLU A 108 -44.03 5.53 3.40
CA GLU A 108 -42.73 4.88 3.51
C GLU A 108 -42.39 4.21 2.18
N THR A 109 -41.22 4.56 1.63
CA THR A 109 -40.69 3.97 0.39
C THR A 109 -39.31 3.43 0.67
N THR A 110 -39.08 2.19 0.31
CA THR A 110 -37.76 1.57 0.36
C THR A 110 -36.98 1.91 -0.89
N ILE A 111 -35.83 2.56 -0.72
CA ILE A 111 -34.91 2.91 -1.79
C ILE A 111 -33.70 2.01 -1.68
N SER A 112 -33.23 1.47 -2.81
CA SER A 112 -31.97 0.74 -2.90
C SER A 112 -30.89 1.64 -3.50
N GLU A 113 -29.73 1.67 -2.87
CA GLU A 113 -28.55 2.38 -3.36
C GLU A 113 -27.38 1.39 -3.47
N SER A 114 -26.65 1.42 -4.58
CA SER A 114 -25.39 0.70 -4.69
C SER A 114 -24.30 1.52 -4.00
N VAL A 115 -23.63 0.89 -3.06
CA VAL A 115 -22.52 1.49 -2.30
C VAL A 115 -21.28 0.69 -2.55
N THR A 116 -20.20 1.37 -2.98
CA THR A 116 -18.88 0.76 -3.13
C THR A 116 -18.07 0.98 -1.86
N TYR A 117 -17.46 -0.05 -1.36
CA TYR A 117 -16.56 0.00 -0.21
C TYR A 117 -15.33 -0.87 -0.45
N MET A 118 -14.25 -0.58 0.28
CA MET A 118 -12.98 -1.30 0.13
C MET A 118 -12.89 -2.43 1.13
N ILE A 119 -12.61 -3.64 0.65
CA ILE A 119 -12.42 -4.83 1.49
C ILE A 119 -11.00 -5.37 1.35
N PRO A 120 -10.41 -5.95 2.42
CA PRO A 120 -9.13 -6.62 2.35
C PRO A 120 -9.16 -7.79 1.35
N ASP A 121 -8.13 -7.88 0.51
CA ASP A 121 -7.88 -9.01 -0.37
C ASP A 121 -6.41 -9.44 -0.26
N PHE A 122 -6.17 -10.64 0.25
CA PHE A 122 -4.85 -11.19 0.47
C PHE A 122 -4.45 -12.24 -0.57
N THR A 123 -5.29 -12.47 -1.59
CA THR A 123 -5.08 -13.51 -2.59
C THR A 123 -3.70 -13.43 -3.24
N ALA A 124 -3.29 -12.25 -3.67
CA ALA A 124 -1.99 -12.06 -4.32
C ALA A 124 -0.80 -12.35 -3.38
N VAL A 125 -0.97 -12.11 -2.07
CA VAL A 125 0.04 -12.41 -1.06
C VAL A 125 0.11 -13.90 -0.77
N GLU A 126 -1.04 -14.58 -0.73
CA GLU A 126 -1.14 -16.01 -0.48
C GLU A 126 -0.58 -16.83 -1.67
N GLU A 127 -0.86 -16.40 -2.90
CA GLU A 127 -0.40 -17.07 -4.11
C GLU A 127 1.10 -16.97 -4.34
N ALA A 128 1.70 -15.79 -4.08
CA ALA A 128 3.10 -15.51 -4.38
C ALA A 128 4.05 -15.63 -3.19
N ASN A 129 3.59 -15.92 -2.02
CA ASN A 129 4.25 -15.69 -0.75
C ASN A 129 4.62 -14.20 -0.49
N ILE A 130 4.70 -13.81 0.77
CA ILE A 130 4.82 -12.41 1.17
C ILE A 130 6.10 -11.73 0.67
N PHE A 131 7.24 -12.44 0.64
CA PHE A 131 8.49 -11.86 0.18
C PHE A 131 8.50 -11.67 -1.34
N GLU A 132 8.04 -12.65 -2.11
CA GLU A 132 7.92 -12.53 -3.56
C GLU A 132 6.99 -11.40 -3.95
N PHE A 133 5.84 -11.31 -3.27
CA PHE A 133 4.91 -10.20 -3.42
C PHE A 133 5.59 -8.85 -3.10
N GLY A 134 6.27 -8.75 -1.95
CA GLY A 134 6.97 -7.54 -1.54
C GLY A 134 8.06 -7.12 -2.54
N TYR A 135 8.84 -8.06 -3.06
CA TYR A 135 9.85 -7.77 -4.09
C TYR A 135 9.24 -7.35 -5.43
N ALA A 136 8.11 -7.92 -5.84
CA ALA A 136 7.39 -7.46 -7.01
C ALA A 136 6.96 -5.99 -6.86
N LYS A 137 6.42 -5.62 -5.71
CA LYS A 137 6.05 -4.23 -5.40
C LYS A 137 7.25 -3.30 -5.26
N LEU A 138 8.36 -3.78 -4.75
CA LEU A 138 9.60 -3.00 -4.70
C LEU A 138 10.14 -2.71 -6.10
N LYS A 139 10.09 -3.67 -7.03
CA LYS A 139 10.45 -3.47 -8.44
C LYS A 139 9.59 -2.40 -9.11
N GLU A 140 8.26 -2.47 -8.92
CA GLU A 140 7.33 -1.46 -9.41
C GLU A 140 7.70 -0.06 -8.86
N LYS A 141 8.06 0.03 -7.58
CA LYS A 141 8.47 1.29 -6.95
C LYS A 141 9.79 1.82 -7.50
N VAL A 142 10.77 0.96 -7.74
CA VAL A 142 12.05 1.35 -8.35
C VAL A 142 11.84 1.84 -9.79
N ASP A 143 11.00 1.15 -10.56
CA ASP A 143 10.65 1.57 -11.91
C ASP A 143 9.89 2.91 -11.94
N GLU A 144 9.00 3.15 -10.99
CA GLU A 144 8.29 4.43 -10.84
C GLU A 144 9.26 5.60 -10.58
N VAL A 145 10.25 5.38 -9.70
CA VAL A 145 11.16 6.43 -9.23
C VAL A 145 12.29 6.68 -10.21
N PHE A 146 12.90 5.64 -10.80
CA PHE A 146 14.12 5.73 -11.58
C PHE A 146 13.95 5.39 -13.05
N GLY A 147 12.78 4.92 -13.47
CA GLY A 147 12.51 4.45 -14.82
C GLY A 147 12.65 2.93 -14.97
N THR A 148 11.95 2.40 -15.96
CA THR A 148 11.85 0.96 -16.20
C THR A 148 13.22 0.32 -16.45
N GLY A 149 13.51 -0.76 -15.75
CA GLY A 149 14.75 -1.53 -15.88
C GLY A 149 15.92 -0.96 -15.09
N SER A 150 15.66 -0.08 -14.12
CA SER A 150 16.69 0.52 -13.25
C SER A 150 17.15 -0.40 -12.12
N TYR A 151 16.95 -1.71 -12.23
CA TYR A 151 17.38 -2.68 -11.22
C TYR A 151 17.86 -4.00 -11.85
N GLN A 152 18.57 -4.78 -11.06
CA GLN A 152 18.94 -6.17 -11.32
C GLN A 152 18.59 -7.02 -10.11
N ASP A 153 18.11 -8.24 -10.36
CA ASP A 153 17.87 -9.23 -9.31
C ASP A 153 19.22 -9.80 -8.81
N CYS A 154 19.35 -9.94 -7.49
CA CYS A 154 20.54 -10.46 -6.81
C CYS A 154 20.22 -11.58 -5.83
#